data_924a3c3df5cbcc1bd257477aedca9504
#
_entry.id   924a3c3df5cbcc1bd257477aedca9504
#
_cell.length_a   1.000
_cell.length_b   1.000
_cell.length_c   1.000
_cell.angle_alpha   90.00
_cell.angle_beta   90.00
_cell.angle_gamma   90.00
#
_symmetry.space_group_name_H-M   'P 1'
#
loop_
_entity.id
_entity.type
_entity.pdbx_description
1 polymer ?
#
loop_
_entity_poly.entity_id
_entity_poly.type
_entity_poly.pdbx_seq_one_letter_code
_entity_poly.pdbx_strand_id
1 'polypeptide(L)'
;AWAQGLGLAPERWQAYAADVQVVDSIVDAGQRCLASQGLPEVVIANAGISIGMDTAVREDIDVMAQTFATNNIGLAATFHPFIAPMTQRGSGALVGIASVAGIRGLPGHGAYCASKAAVISYCESLRGELRGSGVKVVTIGPGYIDTPLTRQNRYAMPFLMQPQDFADKAFAAISAGVSYRVIPWQMGVVAKLLRLLPNRVFDKALAGRPRKKRRNG
;
A
#
# COMPACT_ATOMS: atom_id res chain seq x y z
N ALA A 1 11.33 15.55 12.66
CA ALA A 1 11.76 16.36 11.50
C ALA A 1 10.58 16.85 10.65
N TRP A 2 9.78 15.97 9.99
CA TRP A 2 8.69 16.40 9.08
C TRP A 2 7.60 17.24 9.79
N ALA A 3 7.03 16.76 10.87
CA ALA A 3 5.98 17.46 11.63
C ALA A 3 6.49 18.80 12.21
N GLN A 4 7.74 18.84 12.65
CA GLN A 4 8.40 20.07 13.10
C GLN A 4 8.57 21.05 11.94
N GLY A 5 8.94 20.58 10.74
CA GLY A 5 9.06 21.41 9.55
C GLY A 5 7.73 22.03 9.09
N LEU A 6 6.60 21.44 9.47
CA LEU A 6 5.26 21.99 9.24
C LEU A 6 4.77 22.93 10.35
N GLY A 7 5.60 23.22 11.37
CA GLY A 7 5.22 24.08 12.48
C GLY A 7 4.13 23.48 13.39
N LEU A 8 3.92 22.15 13.36
CA LEU A 8 2.97 21.51 14.25
C LEU A 8 3.47 21.54 15.68
N ALA A 9 2.61 21.96 16.61
CA ALA A 9 2.91 21.95 18.02
C ALA A 9 3.26 20.52 18.50
N PRO A 10 4.25 20.34 19.39
CA PRO A 10 4.73 19.02 19.83
C PRO A 10 3.61 18.07 20.32
N GLU A 11 2.57 18.63 20.93
CA GLU A 11 1.44 17.89 21.49
C GLU A 11 0.53 17.31 20.41
N ARG A 12 0.65 17.80 19.16
CA ARG A 12 -0.21 17.39 18.04
C ARG A 12 0.30 16.19 17.27
N TRP A 13 1.48 15.67 17.61
CA TRP A 13 2.03 14.51 16.94
C TRP A 13 2.92 13.70 17.87
N GLN A 14 2.98 12.42 17.62
CA GLN A 14 3.89 11.50 18.31
C GLN A 14 4.43 10.48 17.32
N ALA A 15 5.70 10.12 17.47
CA ALA A 15 6.36 9.11 16.65
C ALA A 15 6.67 7.87 17.48
N TYR A 16 6.34 6.70 16.92
CA TYR A 16 6.65 5.40 17.49
C TYR A 16 7.58 4.67 16.52
N ALA A 17 8.76 4.30 16.99
CA ALA A 17 9.67 3.46 16.22
C ALA A 17 9.13 2.02 16.23
N ALA A 18 8.99 1.43 15.03
CA ALA A 18 8.56 0.05 14.85
C ALA A 18 9.09 -0.50 13.53
N ASP A 19 9.37 -1.80 13.49
CA ASP A 19 9.63 -2.54 12.25
C ASP A 19 8.36 -3.29 11.84
N VAL A 20 7.79 -2.92 10.70
CA VAL A 20 6.56 -3.53 10.18
C VAL A 20 6.73 -4.99 9.75
N GLN A 21 7.97 -5.48 9.58
CA GLN A 21 8.25 -6.88 9.30
C GLN A 21 8.17 -7.75 10.58
N VAL A 22 8.22 -7.12 11.76
CA VAL A 22 8.12 -7.79 13.07
C VAL A 22 6.74 -7.49 13.64
N VAL A 23 5.85 -8.48 13.62
CA VAL A 23 4.43 -8.32 14.00
C VAL A 23 4.28 -7.66 15.36
N ASP A 24 4.97 -8.17 16.38
CA ASP A 24 4.85 -7.63 17.74
C ASP A 24 5.34 -6.19 17.83
N SER A 25 6.38 -5.82 17.07
CA SER A 25 6.90 -4.43 17.03
C SER A 25 5.85 -3.43 16.58
N ILE A 26 5.10 -3.74 15.51
CA ILE A 26 4.07 -2.84 14.99
C ILE A 26 2.79 -2.88 15.81
N VAL A 27 2.42 -4.03 16.37
CA VAL A 27 1.28 -4.19 17.27
C VAL A 27 1.52 -3.38 18.56
N ASP A 28 2.68 -3.50 19.19
CA ASP A 28 3.06 -2.73 20.38
C ASP A 28 3.08 -1.23 20.12
N ALA A 29 3.56 -0.79 18.94
CA ALA A 29 3.49 0.61 18.56
C ALA A 29 2.05 1.12 18.45
N GLY A 30 1.13 0.31 17.90
CA GLY A 30 -0.29 0.61 17.85
C GLY A 30 -0.93 0.67 19.23
N GLN A 31 -0.59 -0.24 20.13
CA GLN A 31 -1.08 -0.23 21.51
C GLN A 31 -0.58 0.99 22.29
N ARG A 32 0.69 1.37 22.12
CA ARG A 32 1.23 2.61 22.73
C ARG A 32 0.52 3.85 22.18
N CYS A 33 0.19 3.87 20.89
CA CYS A 33 -0.61 4.95 20.30
C CYS A 33 -2.00 5.03 20.98
N LEU A 34 -2.70 3.91 21.11
CA LEU A 34 -4.00 3.87 21.80
C LEU A 34 -3.91 4.37 23.25
N ALA A 35 -2.87 3.96 23.96
CA ALA A 35 -2.69 4.34 25.39
C ALA A 35 -2.39 5.83 25.57
N SER A 36 -1.64 6.45 24.66
CA SER A 36 -1.15 7.83 24.82
C SER A 36 -1.95 8.88 24.04
N GLN A 37 -2.52 8.54 22.88
CA GLN A 37 -3.24 9.47 22.02
C GLN A 37 -4.73 9.13 21.86
N GLY A 38 -5.15 7.98 22.37
CA GLY A 38 -6.50 7.47 22.19
C GLY A 38 -6.73 6.81 20.83
N LEU A 39 -7.98 6.47 20.55
CA LEU A 39 -8.37 5.76 19.35
C LEU A 39 -8.42 6.72 18.14
N PRO A 40 -7.57 6.52 17.11
CA PRO A 40 -7.55 7.38 15.94
C PRO A 40 -8.84 7.26 15.11
N GLU A 41 -9.12 8.28 14.30
CA GLU A 41 -10.21 8.27 13.32
C GLU A 41 -9.81 7.50 12.06
N VAL A 42 -8.53 7.55 11.68
CA VAL A 42 -8.01 6.94 10.46
C VAL A 42 -6.68 6.26 10.75
N VAL A 43 -6.55 5.01 10.34
CA VAL A 43 -5.29 4.25 10.34
C VAL A 43 -4.88 3.98 8.91
N ILE A 44 -3.68 4.42 8.51
CA ILE A 44 -3.16 4.25 7.16
C ILE A 44 -1.95 3.30 7.17
N ALA A 45 -2.13 2.08 6.66
CA ALA A 45 -1.05 1.13 6.44
C ALA A 45 -0.36 1.46 5.11
N ASN A 46 0.68 2.31 5.19
CA ASN A 46 1.39 2.85 4.04
C ASN A 46 2.74 2.18 3.77
N ALA A 47 3.36 1.56 4.78
CA ALA A 47 4.67 0.93 4.63
C ALA A 47 4.67 -0.08 3.48
N GLY A 48 5.70 -0.02 2.64
CA GLY A 48 5.80 -0.93 1.50
C GLY A 48 7.14 -0.82 0.79
N ILE A 49 7.60 -1.96 0.26
CA ILE A 49 8.82 -2.07 -0.53
C ILE A 49 8.52 -2.64 -1.92
N SER A 50 9.37 -2.31 -2.89
CA SER A 50 9.31 -2.80 -4.26
C SER A 50 10.72 -3.07 -4.76
N ILE A 51 11.09 -4.33 -4.83
CA ILE A 51 12.40 -4.80 -5.30
C ILE A 51 12.14 -5.70 -6.51
N GLY A 52 12.99 -5.61 -7.54
CA GLY A 52 12.94 -6.50 -8.69
C GLY A 52 13.35 -7.92 -8.29
N MET A 53 12.79 -8.92 -8.96
CA MET A 53 13.12 -10.33 -8.71
C MET A 53 13.14 -11.16 -9.98
N ASP A 54 13.90 -12.26 -9.93
CA ASP A 54 13.86 -13.35 -10.89
C ASP A 54 13.70 -14.67 -10.11
N THR A 55 12.60 -15.37 -10.32
CA THR A 55 12.29 -16.60 -9.58
C THR A 55 13.31 -17.73 -9.84
N ALA A 56 14.06 -17.67 -10.95
CA ALA A 56 15.14 -18.63 -11.23
C ALA A 56 16.36 -18.43 -10.32
N VAL A 57 16.44 -17.30 -9.60
CA VAL A 57 17.52 -16.98 -8.68
C VAL A 57 17.05 -17.23 -7.23
N ARG A 58 17.75 -18.17 -6.54
CA ARG A 58 17.35 -18.61 -5.19
C ARG A 58 17.23 -17.46 -4.19
N GLU A 59 18.16 -16.50 -4.22
CA GLU A 59 18.22 -15.35 -3.32
C GLU A 59 17.02 -14.40 -3.51
N ASP A 60 16.42 -14.39 -4.69
CA ASP A 60 15.25 -13.54 -4.95
C ASP A 60 13.96 -14.11 -4.33
N ILE A 61 13.93 -15.36 -3.91
CA ILE A 61 12.83 -15.90 -3.09
C ILE A 61 12.80 -15.20 -1.73
N ASP A 62 13.95 -14.86 -1.16
CA ASP A 62 14.04 -14.11 0.10
C ASP A 62 13.55 -12.67 -0.07
N VAL A 63 13.74 -12.06 -1.26
CA VAL A 63 13.14 -10.78 -1.64
C VAL A 63 11.61 -10.87 -1.64
N MET A 64 11.05 -11.97 -2.14
CA MET A 64 9.61 -12.20 -2.13
C MET A 64 9.09 -12.30 -0.69
N ALA A 65 9.72 -13.11 0.16
CA ALA A 65 9.35 -13.27 1.56
C ALA A 65 9.36 -11.92 2.30
N GLN A 66 10.44 -11.13 2.14
CA GLN A 66 10.54 -9.79 2.73
C GLN A 66 9.47 -8.85 2.21
N THR A 67 9.16 -8.90 0.90
CA THR A 67 8.11 -8.05 0.31
C THR A 67 6.74 -8.37 0.91
N PHE A 68 6.43 -9.65 1.12
CA PHE A 68 5.17 -10.06 1.75
C PHE A 68 5.14 -9.72 3.24
N ALA A 69 6.23 -9.92 3.95
CA ALA A 69 6.34 -9.53 5.36
C ALA A 69 6.02 -8.03 5.54
N THR A 70 6.62 -7.16 4.72
CA THR A 70 6.39 -5.71 4.78
C THR A 70 4.99 -5.32 4.27
N ASN A 71 4.66 -5.72 3.04
CA ASN A 71 3.49 -5.16 2.33
C ASN A 71 2.17 -5.80 2.76
N ASN A 72 2.18 -7.01 3.31
CA ASN A 72 0.98 -7.77 3.64
C ASN A 72 0.85 -8.05 5.13
N ILE A 73 1.81 -8.77 5.73
CA ILE A 73 1.77 -9.08 7.17
C ILE A 73 1.85 -7.78 7.99
N GLY A 74 2.79 -6.88 7.65
CA GLY A 74 2.93 -5.59 8.29
C GLY A 74 1.68 -4.70 8.17
N LEU A 75 0.99 -4.75 7.03
CA LEU A 75 -0.28 -4.06 6.84
C LEU A 75 -1.36 -4.60 7.79
N ALA A 76 -1.55 -5.92 7.83
CA ALA A 76 -2.53 -6.55 8.72
C ALA A 76 -2.21 -6.27 10.20
N ALA A 77 -0.94 -6.39 10.60
CA ALA A 77 -0.47 -6.08 11.94
C ALA A 77 -0.67 -4.60 12.32
N THR A 78 -0.55 -3.67 11.33
CA THR A 78 -0.85 -2.25 11.53
C THR A 78 -2.33 -2.02 11.87
N PHE A 79 -3.24 -2.75 11.26
CA PHE A 79 -4.67 -2.63 11.53
C PHE A 79 -5.11 -3.31 12.83
N HIS A 80 -4.44 -4.39 13.19
CA HIS A 80 -4.85 -5.29 14.28
C HIS A 80 -5.24 -4.57 15.59
N PRO A 81 -4.43 -3.65 16.17
CA PRO A 81 -4.77 -3.02 17.45
C PRO A 81 -6.02 -2.15 17.41
N PHE A 82 -6.43 -1.69 16.23
CA PHE A 82 -7.47 -0.68 16.06
C PHE A 82 -8.83 -1.26 15.66
N ILE A 83 -8.87 -2.48 15.09
CA ILE A 83 -10.11 -3.07 14.57
C ILE A 83 -11.17 -3.21 15.66
N ALA A 84 -10.87 -3.89 16.76
CA ALA A 84 -11.84 -4.13 17.84
C ALA A 84 -12.30 -2.82 18.52
N PRO A 85 -11.40 -1.88 18.90
CA PRO A 85 -11.82 -0.60 19.47
C PRO A 85 -12.65 0.26 18.52
N MET A 86 -12.31 0.30 17.19
CA MET A 86 -13.09 1.03 16.20
C MET A 86 -14.49 0.41 16.01
N THR A 87 -14.57 -0.93 15.98
CA THR A 87 -15.85 -1.65 15.92
C THR A 87 -16.72 -1.34 17.14
N GLN A 88 -16.14 -1.33 18.33
CA GLN A 88 -16.83 -0.98 19.57
C GLN A 88 -17.29 0.47 19.57
N ARG A 89 -16.49 1.41 19.06
CA ARG A 89 -16.87 2.82 18.88
C ARG A 89 -17.95 3.01 17.81
N GLY A 90 -18.10 2.09 16.87
CA GLY A 90 -19.03 2.19 15.77
C GLY A 90 -18.56 3.13 14.65
N SER A 91 -17.28 3.50 14.61
CA SER A 91 -16.73 4.42 13.60
C SER A 91 -15.22 4.30 13.46
N GLY A 92 -14.70 4.68 12.30
CA GLY A 92 -13.28 4.70 11.97
C GLY A 92 -13.02 4.33 10.52
N ALA A 93 -11.77 4.52 10.08
CA ALA A 93 -11.34 4.12 8.74
C ALA A 93 -9.98 3.41 8.78
N LEU A 94 -9.92 2.24 8.17
CA LEU A 94 -8.70 1.46 7.93
C LEU A 94 -8.33 1.60 6.45
N VAL A 95 -7.14 2.12 6.16
CA VAL A 95 -6.73 2.47 4.80
C VAL A 95 -5.52 1.64 4.38
N GLY A 96 -5.70 0.75 3.39
CA GLY A 96 -4.62 -0.02 2.79
C GLY A 96 -4.08 0.64 1.53
N ILE A 97 -2.76 0.84 1.48
CA ILE A 97 -2.10 1.37 0.27
C ILE A 97 -1.66 0.20 -0.63
N ALA A 98 -2.47 -0.05 -1.66
CA ALA A 98 -2.21 -1.04 -2.72
C ALA A 98 -1.29 -0.47 -3.83
N SER A 99 -1.58 -0.76 -5.08
CA SER A 99 -0.99 -0.19 -6.29
C SER A 99 -1.78 -0.63 -7.53
N VAL A 100 -1.69 0.11 -8.63
CA VAL A 100 -2.13 -0.35 -9.95
C VAL A 100 -1.40 -1.64 -10.38
N ALA A 101 -0.19 -1.86 -9.89
CA ALA A 101 0.58 -3.09 -10.12
C ALA A 101 -0.07 -4.34 -9.51
N GLY A 102 -1.00 -4.19 -8.57
CA GLY A 102 -1.80 -5.29 -8.03
C GLY A 102 -2.91 -5.76 -8.97
N ILE A 103 -3.22 -5.03 -10.04
CA ILE A 103 -4.30 -5.38 -10.97
C ILE A 103 -3.85 -6.45 -11.97
N ARG A 104 -2.59 -6.37 -12.46
CA ARG A 104 -1.99 -7.38 -13.35
C ARG A 104 -0.49 -7.50 -13.09
N GLY A 105 0.03 -8.76 -13.14
CA GLY A 105 1.45 -9.04 -12.94
C GLY A 105 2.31 -8.45 -14.06
N LEU A 106 3.51 -8.00 -13.69
CA LEU A 106 4.50 -7.42 -14.60
C LEU A 106 5.81 -8.21 -14.52
N PRO A 107 6.48 -8.52 -15.64
CA PRO A 107 7.77 -9.22 -15.65
C PRO A 107 8.82 -8.51 -14.76
N GLY A 108 9.52 -9.28 -13.93
CA GLY A 108 10.54 -8.75 -13.00
C GLY A 108 9.98 -8.07 -11.74
N HIS A 109 8.63 -7.99 -11.59
CA HIS A 109 7.95 -7.39 -10.44
C HIS A 109 7.09 -8.39 -9.66
N GLY A 110 7.34 -9.70 -9.80
CA GLY A 110 6.45 -10.75 -9.30
C GLY A 110 6.07 -10.58 -7.84
N ALA A 111 7.05 -10.42 -6.94
CA ALA A 111 6.80 -10.21 -5.52
C ALA A 111 5.93 -8.97 -5.25
N TYR A 112 6.28 -7.84 -5.85
CA TYR A 112 5.54 -6.59 -5.66
C TYR A 112 4.11 -6.67 -6.18
N CYS A 113 3.93 -7.13 -7.43
CA CYS A 113 2.59 -7.27 -8.02
C CYS A 113 1.71 -8.21 -7.20
N ALA A 114 2.23 -9.37 -6.81
CA ALA A 114 1.52 -10.33 -5.98
C ALA A 114 1.17 -9.75 -4.60
N SER A 115 2.11 -9.05 -3.94
CA SER A 115 1.84 -8.42 -2.66
C SER A 115 0.75 -7.34 -2.75
N LYS A 116 0.76 -6.52 -3.81
CA LYS A 116 -0.25 -5.46 -3.97
C LYS A 116 -1.62 -6.01 -4.41
N ALA A 117 -1.67 -7.13 -5.12
CA ALA A 117 -2.91 -7.89 -5.35
C ALA A 117 -3.47 -8.46 -4.04
N ALA A 118 -2.60 -9.02 -3.20
CA ALA A 118 -2.98 -9.51 -1.87
C ALA A 118 -3.52 -8.40 -0.96
N VAL A 119 -2.95 -7.18 -0.98
CA VAL A 119 -3.51 -6.03 -0.25
C VAL A 119 -4.94 -5.72 -0.71
N ILE A 120 -5.20 -5.70 -2.03
CA ILE A 120 -6.55 -5.46 -2.56
C ILE A 120 -7.52 -6.51 -2.03
N SER A 121 -7.20 -7.79 -2.19
CA SER A 121 -8.05 -8.90 -1.76
C SER A 121 -8.26 -8.93 -0.24
N TYR A 122 -7.22 -8.68 0.55
CA TYR A 122 -7.31 -8.60 2.01
C TYR A 122 -8.24 -7.48 2.46
N CYS A 123 -8.10 -6.28 1.90
CA CYS A 123 -8.98 -5.16 2.24
C CYS A 123 -10.44 -5.39 1.81
N GLU A 124 -10.66 -6.11 0.71
CA GLU A 124 -12.01 -6.53 0.29
C GLU A 124 -12.63 -7.49 1.31
N SER A 125 -11.87 -8.50 1.78
CA SER A 125 -12.31 -9.45 2.81
C SER A 125 -12.63 -8.70 4.11
N LEU A 126 -11.67 -7.90 4.62
CA LEU A 126 -11.82 -7.14 5.86
C LEU A 126 -13.03 -6.19 5.79
N ARG A 127 -13.31 -5.57 4.65
CA ARG A 127 -14.51 -4.75 4.45
C ARG A 127 -15.79 -5.56 4.60
N GLY A 128 -15.79 -6.79 4.11
CA GLY A 128 -16.90 -7.74 4.28
C GLY A 128 -17.10 -8.12 5.75
N GLU A 129 -16.02 -8.43 6.46
CA GLU A 129 -16.01 -8.80 7.88
C GLU A 129 -16.52 -7.67 8.77
N LEU A 130 -16.15 -6.40 8.45
CA LEU A 130 -16.54 -5.22 9.21
C LEU A 130 -17.87 -4.60 8.75
N ARG A 131 -18.62 -5.28 7.88
CA ARG A 131 -19.94 -4.79 7.41
C ARG A 131 -20.90 -4.59 8.60
N GLY A 132 -21.48 -3.41 8.68
CA GLY A 132 -22.42 -3.07 9.76
C GLY A 132 -21.77 -2.58 11.08
N SER A 133 -20.45 -2.65 11.21
CA SER A 133 -19.73 -2.17 12.38
C SER A 133 -19.55 -0.64 12.44
N GLY A 134 -19.86 0.07 11.36
CA GLY A 134 -19.54 1.51 11.21
C GLY A 134 -18.10 1.81 10.79
N VAL A 135 -17.21 0.81 10.79
CA VAL A 135 -15.80 0.95 10.36
C VAL A 135 -15.71 0.86 8.84
N LYS A 136 -15.02 1.81 8.22
CA LYS A 136 -14.78 1.84 6.78
C LYS A 136 -13.44 1.21 6.46
N VAL A 137 -13.38 0.36 5.42
CA VAL A 137 -12.11 -0.14 4.86
C VAL A 137 -11.93 0.48 3.48
N VAL A 138 -10.86 1.24 3.32
CA VAL A 138 -10.53 1.99 2.11
C VAL A 138 -9.26 1.43 1.49
N THR A 139 -9.29 1.11 0.20
CA THR A 139 -8.12 0.69 -0.55
C THR A 139 -7.73 1.77 -1.54
N ILE A 140 -6.52 2.31 -1.40
CA ILE A 140 -5.97 3.28 -2.35
C ILE A 140 -4.98 2.56 -3.26
N GLY A 141 -5.17 2.68 -4.57
CA GLY A 141 -4.29 2.12 -5.60
C GLY A 141 -3.48 3.21 -6.30
N PRO A 142 -2.31 3.60 -5.81
CA PRO A 142 -1.46 4.57 -6.50
C PRO A 142 -1.01 4.07 -7.88
N GLY A 143 -0.96 5.00 -8.85
CA GLY A 143 -0.16 4.85 -10.06
C GLY A 143 1.30 5.19 -9.78
N TYR A 144 1.92 5.95 -10.69
CA TYR A 144 3.29 6.45 -10.49
C TYR A 144 3.28 7.77 -9.72
N ILE A 145 3.95 7.78 -8.57
CA ILE A 145 4.13 8.97 -7.74
C ILE A 145 5.62 9.27 -7.66
N ASP A 146 6.03 10.53 -7.81
CA ASP A 146 7.44 10.93 -7.74
C ASP A 146 7.98 10.82 -6.31
N THR A 147 8.51 9.67 -5.99
CA THR A 147 9.07 9.33 -4.68
C THR A 147 10.44 8.67 -4.85
N PRO A 148 11.27 8.58 -3.79
CA PRO A 148 12.52 7.82 -3.85
C PRO A 148 12.35 6.38 -4.37
N LEU A 149 11.21 5.74 -4.10
CA LEU A 149 10.89 4.39 -4.55
C LEU A 149 10.77 4.30 -6.09
N THR A 150 10.19 5.32 -6.73
CA THR A 150 9.91 5.34 -8.17
C THR A 150 11.02 5.98 -8.99
N ARG A 151 11.80 6.90 -8.41
CA ARG A 151 12.94 7.56 -9.11
C ARG A 151 14.02 6.59 -9.58
N GLN A 152 14.08 5.39 -9.02
CA GLN A 152 15.00 4.33 -9.45
C GLN A 152 14.50 3.54 -10.66
N ASN A 153 13.27 3.77 -11.13
CA ASN A 153 12.70 3.07 -12.27
C ASN A 153 13.36 3.54 -13.57
N ARG A 154 13.70 2.57 -14.45
CA ARG A 154 14.32 2.81 -15.76
C ARG A 154 13.34 2.71 -16.93
N TYR A 155 12.04 2.77 -16.64
CA TYR A 155 10.96 2.66 -17.62
C TYR A 155 10.04 3.87 -17.54
N ALA A 156 9.27 4.10 -18.62
CA ALA A 156 8.32 5.21 -18.68
C ALA A 156 7.26 5.08 -17.58
N MET A 157 6.95 6.19 -16.95
CA MET A 157 5.96 6.31 -15.89
C MET A 157 4.84 7.26 -16.33
N PRO A 158 3.88 6.77 -17.15
CA PRO A 158 2.78 7.61 -17.61
C PRO A 158 1.95 8.12 -16.43
N PHE A 159 1.45 9.34 -16.56
CA PHE A 159 0.64 10.01 -15.53
C PHE A 159 1.36 10.13 -14.17
N LEU A 160 2.67 10.34 -14.18
CA LEU A 160 3.45 10.59 -12.97
C LEU A 160 2.87 11.79 -12.21
N MET A 161 2.60 11.61 -10.91
CA MET A 161 2.04 12.63 -10.04
C MET A 161 3.05 13.10 -9.00
N GLN A 162 2.91 14.34 -8.56
CA GLN A 162 3.61 14.82 -7.38
C GLN A 162 3.00 14.22 -6.11
N PRO A 163 3.83 13.99 -5.06
CA PRO A 163 3.35 13.42 -3.80
C PRO A 163 2.21 14.20 -3.16
N GLN A 164 2.25 15.54 -3.22
CA GLN A 164 1.22 16.40 -2.63
C GLN A 164 -0.13 16.22 -3.35
N ASP A 165 -0.14 16.27 -4.69
CA ASP A 165 -1.36 16.09 -5.49
C ASP A 165 -2.00 14.71 -5.26
N PHE A 166 -1.15 13.68 -5.07
CA PHE A 166 -1.61 12.36 -4.71
C PHE A 166 -2.22 12.34 -3.31
N ALA A 167 -1.55 12.94 -2.32
CA ALA A 167 -2.00 12.97 -0.94
C ALA A 167 -3.36 13.65 -0.80
N ASP A 168 -3.56 14.78 -1.47
CA ASP A 168 -4.83 15.53 -1.45
C ASP A 168 -5.98 14.68 -2.01
N LYS A 169 -5.76 14.01 -3.14
CA LYS A 169 -6.76 13.11 -3.74
C LYS A 169 -7.02 11.86 -2.90
N ALA A 170 -5.98 11.31 -2.28
CA ALA A 170 -6.11 10.17 -1.38
C ALA A 170 -6.90 10.57 -0.13
N PHE A 171 -6.58 11.72 0.48
CA PHE A 171 -7.31 12.25 1.62
C PHE A 171 -8.78 12.46 1.32
N ALA A 172 -9.11 13.09 0.18
CA ALA A 172 -10.50 13.26 -0.25
C ALA A 172 -11.24 11.92 -0.42
N ALA A 173 -10.58 10.89 -0.98
CA ALA A 173 -11.16 9.56 -1.14
C ALA A 173 -11.37 8.86 0.22
N ILE A 174 -10.42 8.99 1.15
CA ILE A 174 -10.50 8.45 2.52
C ILE A 174 -11.66 9.13 3.28
N SER A 175 -11.73 10.46 3.24
CA SER A 175 -12.78 11.24 3.91
C SER A 175 -14.18 10.87 3.38
N ALA A 176 -14.30 10.65 2.07
CA ALA A 176 -15.54 10.17 1.44
C ALA A 176 -15.86 8.69 1.77
N GLY A 177 -14.92 7.94 2.34
CA GLY A 177 -15.08 6.53 2.71
C GLY A 177 -15.30 5.62 1.50
N VAL A 178 -14.68 5.93 0.33
CA VAL A 178 -14.78 5.06 -0.86
C VAL A 178 -14.03 3.76 -0.64
N SER A 179 -14.65 2.62 -0.95
CA SER A 179 -14.06 1.30 -0.70
C SER A 179 -12.78 1.02 -1.51
N TYR A 180 -12.70 1.54 -2.74
CA TYR A 180 -11.53 1.37 -3.61
C TYR A 180 -11.36 2.57 -4.54
N ARG A 181 -10.14 3.14 -4.61
CA ARG A 181 -9.82 4.26 -5.50
C ARG A 181 -8.43 4.11 -6.11
N VAL A 182 -8.35 4.13 -7.44
CA VAL A 182 -7.08 4.29 -8.16
C VAL A 182 -6.80 5.77 -8.40
N ILE A 183 -5.56 6.20 -8.12
CA ILE A 183 -5.12 7.59 -8.27
C ILE A 183 -3.78 7.61 -9.01
N PRO A 184 -3.69 8.27 -10.17
CA PRO A 184 -4.78 8.94 -10.89
C PRO A 184 -5.75 7.94 -11.57
N TRP A 185 -6.98 8.33 -11.80
CA TRP A 185 -8.03 7.44 -12.33
C TRP A 185 -7.69 6.85 -13.72
N GLN A 186 -6.95 7.60 -14.53
CA GLN A 186 -6.49 7.15 -15.86
C GLN A 186 -5.68 5.85 -15.76
N MET A 187 -4.81 5.74 -14.73
CA MET A 187 -4.05 4.51 -14.47
C MET A 187 -4.98 3.34 -14.12
N GLY A 188 -6.11 3.60 -13.47
CA GLY A 188 -7.12 2.57 -13.22
C GLY A 188 -7.76 2.04 -14.48
N VAL A 189 -8.07 2.91 -15.43
CA VAL A 189 -8.59 2.52 -16.76
C VAL A 189 -7.55 1.69 -17.51
N VAL A 190 -6.31 2.19 -17.61
CA VAL A 190 -5.20 1.48 -18.28
C VAL A 190 -4.98 0.10 -17.66
N ALA A 191 -4.93 0.01 -16.34
CA ALA A 191 -4.69 -1.28 -15.66
C ALA A 191 -5.85 -2.28 -15.89
N LYS A 192 -7.09 -1.83 -15.89
CA LYS A 192 -8.26 -2.67 -16.21
C LYS A 192 -8.23 -3.14 -17.67
N LEU A 193 -7.93 -2.25 -18.61
CA LEU A 193 -7.78 -2.62 -20.01
C LEU A 193 -6.66 -3.64 -20.20
N LEU A 194 -5.49 -3.42 -19.59
CA LEU A 194 -4.40 -4.40 -19.60
C LEU A 194 -4.85 -5.74 -18.98
N ARG A 195 -5.68 -5.76 -17.95
CA ARG A 195 -6.19 -7.00 -17.34
C ARG A 195 -7.08 -7.80 -18.29
N LEU A 196 -7.81 -7.13 -19.17
CA LEU A 196 -8.69 -7.77 -20.15
C LEU A 196 -7.94 -8.33 -21.37
N LEU A 197 -6.69 -7.90 -21.62
CA LEU A 197 -5.92 -8.39 -22.76
C LEU A 197 -5.65 -9.90 -22.63
N PRO A 198 -5.81 -10.68 -23.71
CA PRO A 198 -5.32 -12.06 -23.75
C PRO A 198 -3.82 -12.13 -23.42
N ASN A 199 -3.39 -13.17 -22.73
CA ASN A 199 -1.99 -13.31 -22.28
C ASN A 199 -0.98 -13.15 -23.43
N ARG A 200 -1.22 -13.77 -24.59
CA ARG A 200 -0.33 -13.65 -25.75
C ARG A 200 -0.09 -12.20 -26.20
N VAL A 201 -1.13 -11.37 -26.18
CA VAL A 201 -1.05 -9.96 -26.56
C VAL A 201 -0.29 -9.17 -25.49
N PHE A 202 -0.63 -9.40 -24.23
CA PHE A 202 0.01 -8.75 -23.10
C PHE A 202 1.49 -9.08 -23.00
N ASP A 203 1.86 -10.36 -23.12
CA ASP A 203 3.25 -10.81 -23.03
C ASP A 203 4.09 -10.23 -24.19
N LYS A 204 3.54 -10.19 -25.42
CA LYS A 204 4.18 -9.54 -26.56
C LYS A 204 4.37 -8.04 -26.34
N ALA A 205 3.41 -7.34 -25.77
CA ALA A 205 3.49 -5.90 -25.47
C ALA A 205 4.53 -5.56 -24.38
N LEU A 206 4.86 -6.53 -23.51
CA LEU A 206 5.85 -6.37 -22.45
C LEU A 206 7.22 -6.97 -22.79
N ALA A 207 7.34 -7.71 -23.91
CA ALA A 207 8.60 -8.30 -24.33
C ALA A 207 9.67 -7.22 -24.53
N GLY A 208 10.88 -7.48 -24.02
CA GLY A 208 12.02 -6.56 -24.15
C GLY A 208 11.95 -5.28 -23.29
N ARG A 209 10.89 -5.06 -22.50
CA ARG A 209 10.83 -3.88 -21.62
C ARG A 209 11.82 -4.00 -20.45
N PRO A 210 12.44 -2.87 -20.01
CA PRO A 210 13.31 -2.85 -18.85
C PRO A 210 12.60 -3.40 -17.61
N ARG A 211 13.26 -4.30 -16.88
CA ARG A 211 12.78 -4.87 -15.63
C ARG A 211 13.19 -4.00 -14.44
N LYS A 212 12.49 -4.13 -13.33
CA LYS A 212 12.89 -3.50 -12.06
C LYS A 212 14.28 -4.04 -11.65
N LYS A 213 15.12 -3.16 -11.09
CA LYS A 213 16.44 -3.55 -10.60
C LYS A 213 16.28 -4.56 -9.46
N ARG A 214 17.02 -5.67 -9.52
CA ARG A 214 17.16 -6.65 -8.45
C ARG A 214 18.06 -6.09 -7.35
N ARG A 215 18.02 -6.70 -6.15
CA ARG A 215 18.87 -6.28 -5.02
C ARG A 215 20.37 -6.40 -5.36
N ASN A 216 20.75 -7.48 -6.01
CA ASN A 216 22.14 -7.86 -6.32
C ASN A 216 22.40 -7.87 -7.85
N GLY A 217 21.74 -7.00 -8.61
CA GLY A 217 21.88 -6.98 -10.09
C GLY A 217 22.01 -5.59 -10.69
#